data_4061aa638165ecca607813f4cae4e9b0
#
_entry.id   4061aa638165ecca607813f4cae4e9b0
#
_cell.length_a   1.000
_cell.length_b   1.000
_cell.length_c   1.000
_cell.angle_alpha   90.00
_cell.angle_beta   90.00
_cell.angle_gamma   90.00
#
_symmetry.space_group_name_H-M   'P 1'
#
loop_
_entity.id
_entity.type
_entity.pdbx_description
1 polymer ?
#
loop_
_entity_poly.entity_id
_entity_poly.type
_entity_poly.pdbx_seq_one_letter_code
_entity_poly.pdbx_strand_id
1 'polypeptide(L)'
;QESRGLGDVYKRQTYMDLVSQLYSDNFDGVLAAWCHAHHCEHIGHTIEDNNATARLGYGAGHFYRAMAHQDMSGIDVVIQQLLPGMDEGMFKGMHSPGWDGEFFTYMLGKLGASLAHLDPAKKGRAMCELFGAYGWGEGNRLCKWLSDYMLVRGINQFVPHAFNAAPFPDPDCPPHFYAHGHNPQYPEFRQVANYLNRMSAVLSGTHVAPVALLYQAEAEWSGEFMLTQKPAARLARNGID
;
A
#
# COMPACT_ATOMS: atom_id res chain seq x y z
N GLN A 1 -31.42 11.18 -21.64
CA GLN A 1 -30.84 10.44 -20.49
C GLN A 1 -29.32 10.43 -20.52
N GLU A 2 -28.69 10.26 -21.67
CA GLU A 2 -27.21 10.23 -21.82
C GLU A 2 -26.54 11.56 -21.45
N SER A 3 -27.13 12.70 -21.80
CA SER A 3 -26.55 14.01 -21.48
C SER A 3 -26.55 14.34 -19.99
N ARG A 4 -27.46 13.79 -19.18
CA ARG A 4 -27.45 13.92 -17.73
C ARG A 4 -26.32 13.10 -17.12
N GLY A 5 -26.06 11.89 -17.64
CA GLY A 5 -24.96 11.03 -17.19
C GLY A 5 -23.59 11.67 -17.36
N LEU A 6 -23.31 12.28 -18.52
CA LEU A 6 -22.04 12.99 -18.76
C LEU A 6 -21.86 14.20 -17.84
N GLY A 7 -22.92 14.99 -17.61
CA GLY A 7 -22.84 16.12 -16.68
C GLY A 7 -22.50 15.69 -15.26
N ASP A 8 -23.00 14.55 -14.79
CA ASP A 8 -22.70 14.03 -13.46
C ASP A 8 -21.29 13.45 -13.37
N VAL A 9 -20.77 12.87 -14.46
CA VAL A 9 -19.36 12.45 -14.56
C VAL A 9 -18.44 13.65 -14.35
N TYR A 10 -18.60 14.73 -15.09
CA TYR A 10 -17.78 15.93 -14.96
C TYR A 10 -17.86 16.55 -13.57
N LYS A 11 -19.04 16.59 -12.96
CA LYS A 11 -19.20 17.09 -11.59
C LYS A 11 -18.42 16.25 -10.59
N ARG A 12 -18.50 14.91 -10.69
CA ARG A 12 -17.75 14.00 -9.83
C ARG A 12 -16.23 14.16 -10.01
N GLN A 13 -15.79 14.23 -11.26
CA GLN A 13 -14.37 14.45 -11.57
C GLN A 13 -13.88 15.79 -11.00
N THR A 14 -14.61 16.90 -11.24
CA THR A 14 -14.26 18.21 -10.69
C THR A 14 -14.23 18.21 -9.16
N TYR A 15 -15.22 17.57 -8.53
CA TYR A 15 -15.28 17.44 -7.08
C TYR A 15 -14.07 16.67 -6.53
N MET A 16 -13.76 15.52 -7.12
CA MET A 16 -12.67 14.67 -6.66
C MET A 16 -11.30 15.25 -6.96
N ASP A 17 -11.16 15.97 -8.08
CA ASP A 17 -9.95 16.73 -8.39
C ASP A 17 -9.67 17.75 -7.27
N LEU A 18 -10.69 18.55 -6.92
CA LEU A 18 -10.57 19.52 -5.83
C LEU A 18 -10.31 18.86 -4.47
N VAL A 19 -11.07 17.83 -4.11
CA VAL A 19 -10.95 17.16 -2.80
C VAL A 19 -9.59 16.51 -2.64
N SER A 20 -9.10 15.80 -3.65
CA SER A 20 -7.77 15.17 -3.58
C SER A 20 -6.63 16.18 -3.52
N GLN A 21 -6.77 17.34 -4.18
CA GLN A 21 -5.82 18.43 -4.07
C GLN A 21 -5.84 19.07 -2.67
N LEU A 22 -7.02 19.36 -2.14
CA LEU A 22 -7.18 19.92 -0.79
C LEU A 22 -6.64 18.96 0.29
N TYR A 23 -6.84 17.66 0.13
CA TYR A 23 -6.24 16.67 1.04
C TYR A 23 -4.71 16.75 1.00
N SER A 24 -4.14 16.74 -0.20
CA SER A 24 -2.70 16.85 -0.38
C SER A 24 -2.12 18.12 0.27
N ASP A 25 -2.68 19.28 -0.06
CA ASP A 25 -2.09 20.56 0.35
C ASP A 25 -2.39 20.93 1.81
N ASN A 26 -3.65 20.73 2.25
CA ASN A 26 -4.13 21.26 3.52
C ASN A 26 -4.12 20.24 4.68
N PHE A 27 -3.91 18.96 4.38
CA PHE A 27 -3.72 17.92 5.40
C PHE A 27 -2.29 17.40 5.35
N ASP A 28 -1.94 16.66 4.33
CA ASP A 28 -0.62 16.00 4.24
C ASP A 28 0.53 17.01 4.18
N GLY A 29 0.40 18.05 3.35
CA GLY A 29 1.38 19.12 3.21
C GLY A 29 1.61 19.92 4.51
N VAL A 30 0.56 20.14 5.30
CA VAL A 30 0.68 20.81 6.60
C VAL A 30 1.45 19.95 7.60
N LEU A 31 1.17 18.65 7.65
CA LEU A 31 1.89 17.71 8.49
C LEU A 31 3.35 17.60 8.09
N ALA A 32 3.63 17.47 6.80
CA ALA A 32 4.97 17.44 6.26
C ALA A 32 5.77 18.71 6.62
N ALA A 33 5.17 19.89 6.42
CA ALA A 33 5.81 21.16 6.77
C ALA A 33 6.14 21.25 8.27
N TRP A 34 5.25 20.77 9.13
CA TRP A 34 5.51 20.71 10.56
C TRP A 34 6.65 19.74 10.91
N CYS A 35 6.63 18.54 10.34
CA CYS A 35 7.71 17.55 10.54
C CYS A 35 9.07 18.10 10.11
N HIS A 36 9.15 18.69 8.92
CA HIS A 36 10.39 19.26 8.40
C HIS A 36 10.90 20.42 9.27
N ALA A 37 10.01 21.27 9.78
CA ALA A 37 10.38 22.34 10.72
C ALA A 37 10.96 21.81 12.04
N HIS A 38 10.66 20.54 12.39
CA HIS A 38 11.17 19.86 13.57
C HIS A 38 12.25 18.83 13.25
N HIS A 39 12.85 18.88 12.07
CA HIS A 39 13.90 17.97 11.61
C HIS A 39 13.48 16.49 11.60
N CYS A 40 12.21 16.22 11.35
CA CYS A 40 11.65 14.87 11.19
C CYS A 40 11.19 14.65 9.76
N GLU A 41 11.28 13.42 9.28
CA GLU A 41 10.62 13.01 8.05
C GLU A 41 9.13 12.72 8.32
N HIS A 42 8.29 13.06 7.35
CA HIS A 42 6.87 12.71 7.33
C HIS A 42 6.67 11.48 6.45
N ILE A 43 6.23 10.38 7.03
CA ILE A 43 6.01 9.11 6.33
C ILE A 43 4.67 8.51 6.72
N GLY A 44 4.07 7.75 5.82
CA GLY A 44 2.81 7.05 6.06
C GLY A 44 2.30 6.37 4.80
N HIS A 45 1.04 6.04 4.82
CA HIS A 45 0.31 5.44 3.69
C HIS A 45 -1.15 5.90 3.69
N THR A 46 -1.85 5.64 2.58
CA THR A 46 -3.31 5.77 2.51
C THR A 46 -3.98 4.43 2.78
N ILE A 47 -5.28 4.47 3.07
CA ILE A 47 -6.09 3.25 3.27
C ILE A 47 -6.44 2.67 1.89
N GLU A 48 -6.08 1.42 1.64
CA GLU A 48 -6.32 0.68 0.40
C GLU A 48 -7.34 -0.47 0.55
N ASP A 49 -8.00 -0.58 1.69
CA ASP A 49 -8.93 -1.67 2.05
C ASP A 49 -10.16 -1.74 1.16
N ASN A 50 -10.29 -0.86 0.17
CA ASN A 50 -11.41 -0.87 -0.76
C ASN A 50 -11.02 -1.22 -2.20
N ASN A 51 -9.89 -1.92 -2.37
CA ASN A 51 -9.40 -2.38 -3.68
C ASN A 51 -9.09 -1.24 -4.66
N ALA A 52 -8.88 -0.03 -4.17
CA ALA A 52 -8.58 1.13 -4.99
C ALA A 52 -8.03 2.29 -4.16
N THR A 53 -7.25 3.16 -4.78
CA THR A 53 -6.62 4.33 -4.14
C THR A 53 -7.25 5.65 -4.57
N ALA A 54 -8.22 5.62 -5.48
CA ALA A 54 -8.87 6.80 -6.05
C ALA A 54 -10.38 6.88 -5.78
N ARG A 55 -10.92 6.05 -4.90
CA ARG A 55 -12.35 5.93 -4.67
C ARG A 55 -12.92 7.05 -3.79
N LEU A 56 -14.14 7.47 -4.12
CA LEU A 56 -14.92 8.38 -3.26
C LEU A 56 -15.26 7.73 -1.93
N GLY A 57 -15.02 8.50 -0.85
CA GLY A 57 -15.42 8.14 0.51
C GLY A 57 -14.52 7.12 1.21
N TYR A 58 -13.47 6.65 0.54
CA TYR A 58 -12.58 5.63 1.09
C TYR A 58 -11.14 6.09 0.94
N GLY A 59 -10.42 6.70 0.99
CA GLY A 59 -9.06 7.12 0.81
C GLY A 59 -8.99 8.59 0.43
N ALA A 60 -7.81 9.00 0.07
CA ALA A 60 -7.50 10.38 -0.26
C ALA A 60 -7.90 10.81 -1.68
N GLY A 61 -8.52 9.91 -2.43
CA GLY A 61 -9.01 10.18 -3.78
C GLY A 61 -7.98 10.13 -4.90
N HIS A 62 -6.69 10.10 -4.59
CA HIS A 62 -5.63 10.00 -5.59
C HIS A 62 -4.30 9.61 -4.93
N PHE A 63 -3.76 8.45 -5.23
CA PHE A 63 -2.55 7.92 -4.58
C PHE A 63 -1.37 8.89 -4.68
N TYR A 64 -1.01 9.31 -5.88
CA TYR A 64 0.18 10.16 -6.08
C TYR A 64 0.07 11.53 -5.43
N ARG A 65 -1.14 12.12 -5.38
CA ARG A 65 -1.38 13.38 -4.66
C ARG A 65 -1.29 13.19 -3.16
N ALA A 66 -1.88 12.11 -2.64
CA ALA A 66 -1.84 11.80 -1.22
C ALA A 66 -0.43 11.58 -0.69
N MET A 67 0.45 11.03 -1.53
CA MET A 67 1.84 10.77 -1.18
C MET A 67 2.82 11.89 -1.59
N ALA A 68 2.32 13.00 -2.17
CA ALA A 68 3.18 14.03 -2.74
C ALA A 68 4.13 14.66 -1.71
N HIS A 69 3.64 14.93 -0.51
CA HIS A 69 4.39 15.57 0.58
C HIS A 69 5.10 14.59 1.53
N GLN A 70 4.89 13.29 1.38
CA GLN A 70 5.58 12.28 2.18
C GLN A 70 7.06 12.18 1.78
N ASP A 71 7.96 11.93 2.71
CA ASP A 71 9.40 11.79 2.44
C ASP A 71 9.78 10.44 1.82
N MET A 72 8.88 9.48 1.84
CA MET A 72 8.96 8.23 1.08
C MET A 72 7.56 7.84 0.60
N SER A 73 7.50 7.05 -0.44
CA SER A 73 6.23 6.46 -0.88
C SER A 73 5.77 5.41 0.12
N GLY A 74 4.48 5.32 0.41
CA GLY A 74 3.96 4.39 1.40
C GLY A 74 2.69 3.68 0.95
N ILE A 75 2.62 2.40 1.29
CA ILE A 75 1.45 1.54 1.14
C ILE A 75 1.25 0.70 2.41
N ASP A 76 0.11 0.07 2.50
CA ASP A 76 -0.22 -0.86 3.56
C ASP A 76 -0.70 -2.21 2.96
N VAL A 77 -0.34 -3.33 3.62
CA VAL A 77 -0.82 -4.67 3.28
C VAL A 77 -1.17 -5.40 4.57
N VAL A 78 -2.44 -5.35 4.90
CA VAL A 78 -3.02 -5.80 6.18
C VAL A 78 -4.28 -6.63 5.93
N ILE A 79 -4.86 -7.18 6.99
CA ILE A 79 -6.21 -7.83 6.98
C ILE A 79 -6.31 -8.92 5.90
N GLN A 80 -5.25 -9.68 5.68
CA GLN A 80 -5.19 -10.75 4.67
C GLN A 80 -5.46 -10.28 3.22
N GLN A 81 -5.14 -9.03 2.89
CA GLN A 81 -5.29 -8.45 1.54
C GLN A 81 -4.42 -9.15 0.49
N LEU A 82 -3.30 -9.74 0.91
CA LEU A 82 -2.38 -10.49 0.06
C LEU A 82 -2.17 -11.88 0.63
N LEU A 83 -2.55 -12.90 -0.12
CA LEU A 83 -2.40 -14.29 0.26
C LEU A 83 -1.87 -15.14 -0.91
N PRO A 84 -1.05 -16.18 -0.63
CA PRO A 84 -0.59 -17.09 -1.66
C PRO A 84 -1.75 -17.75 -2.43
N GLY A 85 -1.73 -17.62 -3.75
CA GLY A 85 -2.73 -18.22 -4.64
C GLY A 85 -4.07 -17.46 -4.72
N MET A 86 -4.18 -16.28 -4.10
CA MET A 86 -5.37 -15.42 -4.17
C MET A 86 -5.10 -14.19 -5.06
N ASP A 87 -4.60 -14.44 -6.25
CA ASP A 87 -4.15 -13.40 -7.19
C ASP A 87 -5.16 -13.11 -8.33
N GLU A 88 -6.36 -13.67 -8.25
CA GLU A 88 -7.45 -13.46 -9.21
C GLU A 88 -8.80 -13.32 -8.51
N GLY A 89 -9.66 -12.47 -9.11
CA GLY A 89 -11.02 -12.29 -8.65
C GLY A 89 -11.15 -11.72 -7.25
N MET A 90 -12.39 -11.76 -6.74
CA MET A 90 -12.70 -11.29 -5.39
C MET A 90 -12.64 -12.45 -4.40
N PHE A 91 -11.93 -12.27 -3.28
CA PHE A 91 -11.90 -13.21 -2.19
C PHE A 91 -12.20 -12.53 -0.85
N LYS A 92 -12.53 -13.30 0.16
CA LYS A 92 -12.78 -12.79 1.51
C LYS A 92 -11.63 -13.14 2.43
N GLY A 93 -11.00 -12.12 2.98
CA GLY A 93 -10.14 -12.22 4.15
C GLY A 93 -10.92 -11.99 5.45
N MET A 94 -10.20 -11.93 6.55
CA MET A 94 -10.78 -11.59 7.87
C MET A 94 -11.30 -10.15 7.84
N HIS A 95 -12.54 -9.95 8.30
CA HIS A 95 -13.22 -8.63 8.38
C HIS A 95 -13.39 -7.86 7.07
N SER A 96 -13.23 -8.51 5.91
CA SER A 96 -13.27 -7.82 4.62
C SER A 96 -14.63 -7.89 3.93
N PRO A 97 -15.05 -6.83 3.23
CA PRO A 97 -16.18 -6.90 2.31
C PRO A 97 -15.85 -7.72 1.07
N GLY A 98 -14.58 -7.91 0.76
CA GLY A 98 -14.01 -8.61 -0.37
C GLY A 98 -12.74 -7.91 -0.85
N TRP A 99 -11.69 -8.69 -1.11
CA TRP A 99 -10.41 -8.21 -1.65
C TRP A 99 -10.31 -8.53 -3.13
N ASP A 100 -9.86 -7.57 -3.93
CA ASP A 100 -9.52 -7.79 -5.34
C ASP A 100 -8.10 -8.37 -5.42
N GLY A 101 -7.99 -9.64 -5.73
CA GLY A 101 -6.71 -10.34 -5.81
C GLY A 101 -5.75 -9.71 -6.83
N GLU A 102 -6.25 -9.22 -7.95
CA GLU A 102 -5.40 -8.55 -8.95
C GLU A 102 -4.87 -7.21 -8.43
N PHE A 103 -5.70 -6.42 -7.72
CA PHE A 103 -5.28 -5.14 -7.17
C PHE A 103 -4.15 -5.31 -6.15
N PHE A 104 -4.35 -6.13 -5.12
CA PHE A 104 -3.34 -6.30 -4.07
C PHE A 104 -2.09 -7.03 -4.56
N THR A 105 -2.27 -7.98 -5.48
CA THR A 105 -1.12 -8.76 -5.99
C THR A 105 -0.29 -7.98 -7.01
N TYR A 106 -0.91 -7.28 -7.95
CA TYR A 106 -0.18 -6.75 -9.10
C TYR A 106 -0.10 -5.23 -9.16
N MET A 107 -0.98 -4.52 -8.47
CA MET A 107 -1.06 -3.05 -8.58
C MET A 107 -0.47 -2.35 -7.37
N LEU A 108 -0.88 -2.69 -6.16
CA LEU A 108 -0.60 -1.89 -4.95
C LEU A 108 0.91 -1.72 -4.71
N GLY A 109 1.69 -2.82 -4.69
CA GLY A 109 3.14 -2.75 -4.51
C GLY A 109 3.84 -1.91 -5.58
N LYS A 110 3.33 -1.97 -6.82
CA LYS A 110 3.86 -1.16 -7.93
C LYS A 110 3.52 0.32 -7.82
N LEU A 111 2.37 0.69 -7.28
CA LEU A 111 2.06 2.10 -6.99
C LEU A 111 3.10 2.70 -6.03
N GLY A 112 3.37 2.01 -4.92
CA GLY A 112 4.38 2.43 -3.96
C GLY A 112 5.78 2.56 -4.56
N ALA A 113 6.23 1.52 -5.24
CA ALA A 113 7.55 1.50 -5.86
C ALA A 113 7.70 2.53 -6.99
N SER A 114 6.68 2.67 -7.85
CA SER A 114 6.71 3.63 -8.96
C SER A 114 6.87 5.06 -8.47
N LEU A 115 6.11 5.48 -7.47
CA LEU A 115 6.26 6.83 -6.93
C LEU A 115 7.65 7.08 -6.35
N ALA A 116 8.21 6.08 -5.64
CA ALA A 116 9.55 6.19 -5.08
C ALA A 116 10.64 6.40 -6.14
N HIS A 117 10.44 5.87 -7.35
CA HIS A 117 11.38 6.04 -8.46
C HIS A 117 11.09 7.27 -9.34
N LEU A 118 9.81 7.67 -9.46
CA LEU A 118 9.40 8.80 -10.29
C LEU A 118 9.63 10.16 -9.61
N ASP A 119 9.54 10.20 -8.28
CA ASP A 119 9.77 11.42 -7.50
C ASP A 119 11.15 11.39 -6.83
N PRO A 120 12.10 12.22 -7.29
CA PRO A 120 13.45 12.28 -6.69
C PRO A 120 13.46 12.63 -5.19
N ALA A 121 12.44 13.32 -4.68
CA ALA A 121 12.33 13.66 -3.27
C ALA A 121 12.19 12.43 -2.38
N LYS A 122 11.62 11.34 -2.90
CA LYS A 122 11.48 10.06 -2.19
C LYS A 122 12.80 9.30 -2.06
N LYS A 123 13.82 9.64 -2.86
CA LYS A 123 15.17 9.03 -2.84
C LYS A 123 15.13 7.51 -3.07
N GLY A 124 14.20 7.01 -3.89
CA GLY A 124 14.00 5.58 -4.15
C GLY A 124 13.44 4.78 -2.97
N ARG A 125 12.89 5.43 -1.94
CA ARG A 125 12.36 4.77 -0.75
C ARG A 125 10.85 4.51 -0.88
N ALA A 126 10.48 3.23 -0.83
CA ALA A 126 9.11 2.77 -0.82
C ALA A 126 8.82 1.97 0.45
N MET A 127 7.91 2.43 1.27
CA MET A 127 7.54 1.84 2.55
C MET A 127 6.28 0.98 2.40
N CYS A 128 6.22 -0.11 3.17
CA CYS A 128 4.99 -0.87 3.39
C CYS A 128 4.81 -1.12 4.88
N GLU A 129 3.64 -0.73 5.41
CA GLU A 129 3.15 -1.32 6.65
C GLU A 129 2.68 -2.74 6.32
N LEU A 130 3.18 -3.74 7.05
CA LEU A 130 3.03 -5.14 6.65
C LEU A 130 2.74 -6.03 7.86
N PHE A 131 1.97 -7.10 7.64
CA PHE A 131 1.60 -8.15 8.58
C PHE A 131 0.37 -7.86 9.45
N GLY A 132 -0.11 -6.63 9.51
CA GLY A 132 -1.20 -6.23 10.40
C GLY A 132 -2.48 -7.01 10.19
N ALA A 133 -3.11 -7.43 11.28
CA ALA A 133 -4.41 -8.10 11.32
C ALA A 133 -4.55 -9.38 10.46
N TYR A 134 -3.45 -10.10 10.24
CA TYR A 134 -3.49 -11.44 9.63
C TYR A 134 -3.95 -12.51 10.62
N GLY A 135 -3.98 -12.17 11.90
CA GLY A 135 -4.37 -13.08 12.98
C GLY A 135 -3.20 -13.86 13.57
N TRP A 136 -3.43 -14.48 14.73
CA TRP A 136 -2.40 -15.29 15.44
C TRP A 136 -1.92 -16.51 14.64
N GLY A 137 -2.63 -16.88 13.58
CA GLY A 137 -2.20 -17.94 12.66
C GLY A 137 -1.11 -17.51 11.68
N GLU A 138 -0.80 -16.22 11.59
CA GLU A 138 0.33 -15.74 10.79
C GLU A 138 1.66 -16.14 11.43
N GLY A 139 2.32 -17.07 10.78
CA GLY A 139 3.65 -17.52 11.21
C GLY A 139 4.77 -16.87 10.42
N ASN A 140 6.00 -17.00 10.93
CA ASN A 140 7.20 -16.46 10.29
C ASN A 140 7.39 -16.89 8.82
N ARG A 141 6.80 -18.01 8.43
CA ARG A 141 6.83 -18.51 7.04
C ARG A 141 5.99 -17.61 6.11
N LEU A 142 4.79 -17.22 6.57
CA LEU A 142 3.95 -16.30 5.81
C LEU A 142 4.55 -14.88 5.82
N CYS A 143 5.05 -14.43 6.96
CA CYS A 143 5.77 -13.16 7.04
C CYS A 143 6.93 -13.09 6.02
N LYS A 144 7.72 -14.16 5.91
CA LYS A 144 8.78 -14.22 4.91
C LYS A 144 8.25 -14.16 3.49
N TRP A 145 7.17 -14.88 3.17
CA TRP A 145 6.58 -14.85 1.83
C TRP A 145 6.05 -13.46 1.47
N LEU A 146 5.33 -12.81 2.37
CA LEU A 146 4.84 -11.43 2.19
C LEU A 146 6.01 -10.46 1.96
N SER A 147 7.07 -10.62 2.73
CA SER A 147 8.29 -9.83 2.60
C SER A 147 8.95 -9.99 1.23
N ASP A 148 9.14 -11.22 0.78
CA ASP A 148 9.71 -11.52 -0.53
C ASP A 148 8.86 -10.93 -1.65
N TYR A 149 7.54 -11.05 -1.48
CA TYR A 149 6.58 -10.55 -2.45
C TYR A 149 6.68 -9.02 -2.62
N MET A 150 6.79 -8.30 -1.53
CA MET A 150 6.95 -6.84 -1.56
C MET A 150 8.33 -6.40 -2.05
N LEU A 151 9.38 -7.09 -1.60
CA LEU A 151 10.75 -6.81 -2.01
C LEU A 151 10.94 -6.88 -3.52
N VAL A 152 10.44 -7.93 -4.18
CA VAL A 152 10.57 -8.08 -5.65
C VAL A 152 9.71 -7.09 -6.43
N ARG A 153 8.82 -6.37 -5.77
CA ARG A 153 8.03 -5.28 -6.36
C ARG A 153 8.62 -3.90 -6.12
N GLY A 154 9.77 -3.84 -5.44
CA GLY A 154 10.50 -2.61 -5.22
C GLY A 154 10.20 -1.91 -3.88
N ILE A 155 9.46 -2.55 -2.97
CA ILE A 155 9.33 -2.07 -1.59
C ILE A 155 10.62 -2.40 -0.85
N ASN A 156 11.21 -1.38 -0.22
CA ASN A 156 12.52 -1.50 0.44
C ASN A 156 12.58 -0.93 1.87
N GLN A 157 11.44 -0.46 2.38
CA GLN A 157 11.28 -0.04 3.76
C GLN A 157 10.07 -0.77 4.35
N PHE A 158 10.21 -1.34 5.55
CA PHE A 158 9.15 -2.12 6.16
C PHE A 158 8.82 -1.62 7.56
N VAL A 159 7.53 -1.46 7.83
CA VAL A 159 6.98 -1.17 9.15
C VAL A 159 6.15 -2.38 9.58
N PRO A 160 6.74 -3.28 10.38
CA PRO A 160 6.02 -4.49 10.84
C PRO A 160 4.91 -4.12 11.82
N HIS A 161 3.68 -4.52 11.53
CA HIS A 161 2.53 -4.37 12.41
C HIS A 161 2.25 -5.71 13.14
N ALA A 162 2.45 -5.88 14.55
CA ALA A 162 2.94 -4.75 15.33
C ALA A 162 3.78 -5.20 16.54
N PHE A 163 4.54 -4.23 17.02
CA PHE A 163 5.12 -4.31 18.36
C PHE A 163 4.25 -3.44 19.29
N ASN A 164 3.34 -4.08 20.01
CA ASN A 164 2.32 -3.41 20.80
C ASN A 164 2.76 -3.25 22.26
N ALA A 165 2.46 -2.10 22.85
CA ALA A 165 2.71 -1.81 24.26
C ALA A 165 1.55 -2.19 25.19
N ALA A 166 0.38 -2.51 24.63
CA ALA A 166 -0.79 -2.91 25.42
C ALA A 166 -0.57 -4.23 26.15
N PRO A 167 -1.17 -4.43 27.33
CA PRO A 167 -1.08 -5.71 28.06
C PRO A 167 -1.64 -6.88 27.22
N PHE A 168 -1.05 -8.05 27.41
CA PHE A 168 -1.59 -9.27 26.80
C PHE A 168 -2.74 -9.84 27.69
N PRO A 169 -3.83 -10.38 27.13
CA PRO A 169 -4.12 -10.44 25.69
C PRO A 169 -4.63 -9.12 25.13
N ASP A 170 -4.11 -8.77 23.95
CA ASP A 170 -4.61 -7.65 23.18
C ASP A 170 -5.34 -8.19 21.94
N PRO A 171 -6.63 -7.94 21.78
CA PRO A 171 -7.40 -8.42 20.64
C PRO A 171 -7.23 -7.56 19.38
N ASP A 172 -6.61 -6.38 19.48
CA ASP A 172 -6.49 -5.46 18.37
C ASP A 172 -5.45 -5.93 17.35
N CYS A 173 -5.91 -6.20 16.16
CA CYS A 173 -5.10 -6.44 14.96
C CYS A 173 -3.89 -7.40 15.13
N PRO A 174 -4.02 -8.61 15.71
CA PRO A 174 -2.92 -9.57 15.81
C PRO A 174 -2.39 -9.96 14.41
N PRO A 175 -1.12 -10.42 14.30
CA PRO A 175 -0.24 -10.86 15.38
C PRO A 175 0.54 -9.71 16.02
N HIS A 176 0.82 -9.84 17.30
CA HIS A 176 1.78 -8.99 18.00
C HIS A 176 3.09 -9.77 18.14
N PHE A 177 4.17 -9.26 17.56
CA PHE A 177 5.40 -10.05 17.42
C PHE A 177 6.04 -10.41 18.77
N TYR A 178 6.12 -9.44 19.68
CA TYR A 178 6.64 -9.72 21.03
C TYR A 178 5.55 -10.23 21.98
N ALA A 179 4.38 -9.59 21.98
CA ALA A 179 3.22 -9.94 22.85
C ALA A 179 3.63 -10.18 24.32
N HIS A 180 4.50 -9.35 24.89
CA HIS A 180 5.06 -9.50 26.25
C HIS A 180 5.64 -10.89 26.54
N GLY A 181 6.22 -11.54 25.53
CA GLY A 181 6.80 -12.88 25.61
C GLY A 181 5.80 -14.03 25.37
N HIS A 182 4.53 -13.71 25.06
CA HIS A 182 3.50 -14.73 24.80
C HIS A 182 3.51 -15.26 23.36
N ASN A 183 4.17 -14.59 22.41
CA ASN A 183 4.31 -15.12 21.05
C ASN A 183 5.49 -16.10 20.97
N PRO A 184 5.25 -17.42 20.80
CA PRO A 184 6.30 -18.41 20.77
C PRO A 184 7.21 -18.30 19.54
N GLN A 185 6.79 -17.57 18.49
CA GLN A 185 7.58 -17.38 17.27
C GLN A 185 8.49 -16.14 17.31
N TYR A 186 8.43 -15.36 18.38
CA TYR A 186 9.21 -14.12 18.47
C TYR A 186 10.72 -14.32 18.35
N PRO A 187 11.33 -15.36 18.96
CA PRO A 187 12.78 -15.58 18.81
C PRO A 187 13.21 -15.76 17.35
N GLU A 188 12.38 -16.42 16.54
CA GLU A 188 12.63 -16.67 15.13
C GLU A 188 12.28 -15.46 14.25
N PHE A 189 11.38 -14.58 14.70
CA PHE A 189 11.06 -13.35 13.97
C PHE A 189 12.28 -12.45 13.74
N ARG A 190 13.24 -12.47 14.65
CA ARG A 190 14.55 -11.80 14.47
C ARG A 190 15.26 -12.24 13.19
N GLN A 191 15.12 -13.51 12.80
CA GLN A 191 15.73 -14.01 11.56
C GLN A 191 15.03 -13.42 10.33
N VAL A 192 13.68 -13.29 10.37
CA VAL A 192 12.90 -12.62 9.33
C VAL A 192 13.31 -11.15 9.22
N ALA A 193 13.40 -10.43 10.33
CA ALA A 193 13.80 -9.03 10.35
C ALA A 193 15.23 -8.82 9.81
N ASN A 194 16.19 -9.67 10.21
CA ASN A 194 17.54 -9.63 9.68
C ASN A 194 17.60 -9.96 8.18
N TYR A 195 16.77 -10.86 7.71
CA TYR A 195 16.63 -11.18 6.29
C TYR A 195 16.09 -9.97 5.53
N LEU A 196 14.99 -9.35 6.00
CA LEU A 196 14.42 -8.14 5.43
C LEU A 196 15.47 -7.02 5.27
N ASN A 197 16.20 -6.72 6.32
CA ASN A 197 17.25 -5.69 6.30
C ASN A 197 18.30 -5.95 5.21
N ARG A 198 18.77 -7.21 5.11
CA ARG A 198 19.76 -7.57 4.07
C ARG A 198 19.16 -7.47 2.66
N MET A 199 17.95 -7.98 2.47
CA MET A 199 17.33 -8.00 1.13
C MET A 199 16.90 -6.61 0.69
N SER A 200 16.43 -5.77 1.60
CA SER A 200 16.17 -4.35 1.31
C SER A 200 17.43 -3.65 0.79
N ALA A 201 18.57 -3.86 1.42
CA ALA A 201 19.84 -3.29 0.95
C ALA A 201 20.26 -3.83 -0.41
N VAL A 202 20.11 -5.14 -0.65
CA VAL A 202 20.49 -5.79 -1.92
C VAL A 202 19.59 -5.34 -3.08
N LEU A 203 18.30 -5.16 -2.81
CA LEU A 203 17.29 -4.85 -3.83
C LEU A 203 16.99 -3.35 -3.97
N SER A 204 17.62 -2.49 -3.17
CA SER A 204 17.53 -1.02 -3.30
C SER A 204 18.47 -0.53 -4.41
N GLY A 205 18.11 -0.82 -5.64
CA GLY A 205 18.88 -0.43 -6.84
C GLY A 205 18.03 0.41 -7.80
N THR A 206 18.60 0.65 -8.98
CA THR A 206 17.85 1.27 -10.08
C THR A 206 16.88 0.26 -10.64
N HIS A 207 15.61 0.61 -10.63
CA HIS A 207 14.54 -0.22 -11.19
C HIS A 207 14.59 -0.23 -12.71
N VAL A 208 14.48 -1.41 -13.31
CA VAL A 208 14.39 -1.56 -14.77
C VAL A 208 12.98 -1.98 -15.13
N ALA A 209 12.14 -1.00 -15.49
CA ALA A 209 10.76 -1.22 -15.92
C ALA A 209 10.61 -0.72 -17.36
N PRO A 210 10.43 -1.62 -18.35
CA PRO A 210 10.34 -1.23 -19.76
C PRO A 210 8.95 -0.69 -20.15
N VAL A 211 7.95 -0.82 -19.28
CA VAL A 211 6.56 -0.44 -19.55
C VAL A 211 6.04 0.51 -18.47
N ALA A 212 5.32 1.54 -18.90
CA ALA A 212 4.58 2.44 -18.04
C ALA A 212 3.07 2.19 -18.18
N LEU A 213 2.37 2.06 -17.05
CA LEU A 213 0.91 2.06 -17.01
C LEU A 213 0.39 3.43 -16.54
N LEU A 214 -0.55 3.98 -17.30
CA LEU A 214 -1.20 5.23 -16.90
C LEU A 214 -2.12 4.99 -15.69
N TYR A 215 -1.91 5.75 -14.62
CA TYR A 215 -2.80 5.81 -13.47
C TYR A 215 -3.99 6.72 -13.79
N GLN A 216 -5.18 6.13 -13.93
CA GLN A 216 -6.38 6.82 -14.41
C GLN A 216 -7.37 7.08 -13.26
N ALA A 217 -7.00 7.90 -12.29
CA ALA A 217 -7.89 8.28 -11.19
C ALA A 217 -9.21 8.88 -11.68
N GLU A 218 -9.18 9.66 -12.75
CA GLU A 218 -10.34 10.29 -13.35
C GLU A 218 -11.37 9.28 -13.85
N ALA A 219 -10.96 8.10 -14.28
CA ALA A 219 -11.89 7.02 -14.65
C ALA A 219 -12.65 6.52 -13.41
N GLU A 220 -11.97 6.32 -12.28
CA GLU A 220 -12.61 5.98 -11.01
C GLU A 220 -13.56 7.09 -10.54
N TRP A 221 -13.14 8.34 -10.66
CA TRP A 221 -13.98 9.50 -10.30
C TRP A 221 -15.22 9.65 -11.15
N SER A 222 -15.20 9.13 -12.36
CA SER A 222 -16.39 9.14 -13.23
C SER A 222 -17.50 8.23 -12.72
N GLY A 223 -17.19 7.31 -11.82
CA GLY A 223 -18.11 6.31 -11.27
C GLY A 223 -17.87 4.89 -11.81
N GLU A 224 -16.93 4.75 -12.73
CA GLU A 224 -16.46 3.45 -13.20
C GLU A 224 -15.30 2.95 -12.34
N PHE A 225 -15.02 1.66 -12.39
CA PHE A 225 -13.87 1.10 -11.72
C PHE A 225 -12.58 1.41 -12.49
N MET A 226 -11.56 1.85 -11.79
CA MET A 226 -10.21 1.89 -12.34
C MET A 226 -9.69 0.47 -12.48
N LEU A 227 -9.60 -0.02 -13.70
CA LEU A 227 -9.20 -1.41 -13.98
C LEU A 227 -7.70 -1.57 -14.30
N THR A 228 -6.86 -0.66 -13.82
CA THR A 228 -5.40 -0.67 -14.09
C THR A 228 -4.71 -1.94 -13.58
N GLN A 229 -5.28 -2.60 -12.56
CA GLN A 229 -4.78 -3.88 -12.07
C GLN A 229 -4.83 -5.00 -13.11
N LYS A 230 -5.79 -4.99 -14.04
CA LYS A 230 -5.90 -6.02 -15.09
C LYS A 230 -4.73 -6.01 -16.09
N PRO A 231 -4.36 -4.88 -16.73
CA PRO A 231 -3.16 -4.83 -17.54
C PRO A 231 -1.90 -5.04 -16.71
N ALA A 232 -1.81 -4.58 -15.46
CA ALA A 232 -0.69 -4.85 -14.56
C ALA A 232 -0.51 -6.35 -14.33
N ALA A 233 -1.58 -7.07 -13.99
CA ALA A 233 -1.56 -8.52 -13.82
C ALA A 233 -1.12 -9.24 -15.09
N ARG A 234 -1.61 -8.81 -16.25
CA ARG A 234 -1.24 -9.41 -17.54
C ARG A 234 0.24 -9.21 -17.87
N LEU A 235 0.79 -8.03 -17.63
CA LEU A 235 2.21 -7.75 -17.81
C LEU A 235 3.05 -8.62 -16.87
N ALA A 236 2.76 -8.62 -15.58
CA ALA A 236 3.50 -9.36 -14.58
C ALA A 236 3.50 -10.88 -14.85
N ARG A 237 2.35 -11.45 -15.25
CA ARG A 237 2.26 -12.89 -15.64
C ARG A 237 3.05 -13.23 -16.90
N ASN A 238 3.41 -12.25 -17.70
CA ASN A 238 4.30 -12.42 -18.87
C ASN A 238 5.74 -12.02 -18.56
N GLY A 239 6.12 -11.82 -17.30
CA GLY A 239 7.48 -11.47 -16.89
C GLY A 239 7.88 -10.05 -17.26
N ILE A 240 6.93 -9.17 -17.49
CA ILE A 240 7.16 -7.74 -17.77
C ILE A 240 6.87 -6.95 -16.49
N ASP A 241 7.89 -6.23 -16.05
CA ASP A 241 7.81 -5.38 -14.87
C ASP A 241 7.54 -3.92 -15.25
#